data_852ba15c0c9e95cf22ff31cca8ed76ba
#
_entry.id   852ba15c0c9e95cf22ff31cca8ed76ba
#
_cell.length_a   1.000
_cell.length_b   1.000
_cell.length_c   1.000
_cell.angle_alpha   90.00
_cell.angle_beta   90.00
_cell.angle_gamma   90.00
#
_symmetry.space_group_name_H-M   'P 1'
#
loop_
_entity.id
_entity.type
_entity.pdbx_description
1 polymer ?
#
loop_
_entity_poly.entity_id
_entity_poly.type
_entity_poly.pdbx_seq_one_letter_code
_entity_poly.pdbx_strand_id
1 'polypeptide(L)'
;MTLTLITGANKGLGHETARRLLEQGHTVYIGARDSERGQAAAAELGGRFVQIDVTDDASVQSALDLIEQDEGHLDVLVNNAGIWDGRIGTDGLTGATALREFDTNVIGVIRVTQAALPLLRKSENPVVVNISSALGSFYANTSAERHESQAPAMITYSASKAAVSMLTVQYAKALPDVRVNAVEPGFTSTDLTGEHGFSGQPIADAVAVIVRMATIGKDGPTGTFQENAGELPW
;
A
#
# COMPACT_ATOMS: atom_id res chain seq x y z
N MET A 1 -9.43 -12.24 -16.57
CA MET A 1 -9.57 -12.23 -15.07
C MET A 1 -8.47 -11.33 -14.56
N THR A 2 -8.77 -10.35 -13.74
CA THR A 2 -7.78 -9.36 -13.27
C THR A 2 -6.88 -9.98 -12.22
N LEU A 3 -5.57 -9.88 -12.41
CA LEU A 3 -4.56 -10.41 -11.51
C LEU A 3 -4.01 -9.32 -10.59
N THR A 4 -4.06 -9.53 -9.28
CA THR A 4 -3.68 -8.55 -8.27
C THR A 4 -2.64 -9.11 -7.30
N LEU A 5 -1.56 -8.37 -7.07
CA LEU A 5 -0.63 -8.59 -5.95
C LEU A 5 -0.87 -7.54 -4.87
N ILE A 6 -1.02 -7.98 -3.62
CA ILE A 6 -1.13 -7.08 -2.45
C ILE A 6 -0.02 -7.42 -1.47
N THR A 7 0.89 -6.48 -1.20
CA THR A 7 1.94 -6.68 -0.20
C THR A 7 1.40 -6.48 1.22
N GLY A 8 1.86 -7.28 2.19
CA GLY A 8 1.39 -7.20 3.58
C GLY A 8 -0.09 -7.57 3.75
N ALA A 9 -0.59 -8.52 2.95
CA ALA A 9 -2.00 -8.87 2.89
C ALA A 9 -2.46 -9.98 3.86
N ASN A 10 -1.60 -10.40 4.78
CA ASN A 10 -1.94 -11.43 5.76
C ASN A 10 -2.79 -10.93 6.94
N LYS A 11 -3.05 -9.63 7.04
CA LYS A 11 -3.89 -8.99 8.08
C LYS A 11 -4.30 -7.57 7.68
N GLY A 12 -5.22 -6.99 8.45
CA GLY A 12 -5.59 -5.57 8.38
C GLY A 12 -6.14 -5.12 7.04
N LEU A 13 -5.72 -3.94 6.57
CA LEU A 13 -6.21 -3.33 5.32
C LEU A 13 -5.93 -4.22 4.11
N GLY A 14 -4.74 -4.81 4.02
CA GLY A 14 -4.38 -5.68 2.89
C GLY A 14 -5.25 -6.93 2.81
N HIS A 15 -5.56 -7.56 3.95
CA HIS A 15 -6.42 -8.75 4.03
C HIS A 15 -7.85 -8.43 3.59
N GLU A 16 -8.45 -7.36 4.13
CA GLU A 16 -9.81 -6.96 3.75
C GLU A 16 -9.88 -6.47 2.29
N THR A 17 -8.84 -5.79 1.80
CA THR A 17 -8.74 -5.43 0.37
C THR A 17 -8.72 -6.68 -0.50
N ALA A 18 -7.92 -7.69 -0.13
CA ALA A 18 -7.84 -8.96 -0.84
C ALA A 18 -9.21 -9.65 -0.88
N ARG A 19 -9.90 -9.73 0.27
CA ARG A 19 -11.24 -10.32 0.36
C ARG A 19 -12.21 -9.67 -0.63
N ARG A 20 -12.26 -8.34 -0.68
CA ARG A 20 -13.17 -7.61 -1.57
C ARG A 20 -12.82 -7.74 -3.05
N LEU A 21 -11.54 -7.77 -3.38
CA LEU A 21 -11.13 -7.95 -4.77
C LEU A 21 -11.41 -9.39 -5.25
N LEU A 22 -11.23 -10.40 -4.39
CA LEU A 22 -11.64 -11.78 -4.66
C LEU A 22 -13.15 -11.89 -4.92
N GLU A 23 -13.98 -11.22 -4.11
CA GLU A 23 -15.44 -11.15 -4.32
C GLU A 23 -15.83 -10.47 -5.64
N GLN A 24 -14.99 -9.58 -6.16
CA GLN A 24 -15.16 -8.95 -7.48
C GLN A 24 -14.57 -9.76 -8.63
N GLY A 25 -14.09 -10.98 -8.36
CA GLY A 25 -13.60 -11.92 -9.37
C GLY A 25 -12.13 -11.72 -9.77
N HIS A 26 -11.34 -11.00 -8.97
CA HIS A 26 -9.89 -10.95 -9.16
C HIS A 26 -9.24 -12.28 -8.74
N THR A 27 -8.14 -12.64 -9.38
CA THR A 27 -7.16 -13.57 -8.80
C THR A 27 -6.21 -12.75 -7.94
N VAL A 28 -6.13 -13.03 -6.64
CA VAL A 28 -5.34 -12.21 -5.71
C VAL A 28 -4.20 -13.03 -5.11
N TYR A 29 -2.98 -12.53 -5.27
CA TYR A 29 -1.80 -12.97 -4.55
C TYR A 29 -1.70 -12.24 -3.20
N ILE A 30 -1.77 -13.03 -2.12
CA ILE A 30 -1.62 -12.60 -0.74
C ILE A 30 -0.14 -12.56 -0.42
N GLY A 31 0.46 -11.39 -0.56
CA GLY A 31 1.88 -11.17 -0.28
C GLY A 31 2.13 -11.01 1.21
N ALA A 32 2.97 -11.85 1.79
CA ALA A 32 3.39 -11.75 3.19
C ALA A 32 4.82 -12.26 3.40
N ARG A 33 5.58 -11.64 4.33
CA ARG A 33 6.93 -12.09 4.68
C ARG A 33 6.94 -13.37 5.51
N ASP A 34 5.93 -13.53 6.37
CA ASP A 34 5.72 -14.71 7.19
C ASP A 34 4.88 -15.72 6.39
N SER A 35 5.49 -16.86 6.08
CA SER A 35 4.86 -17.88 5.22
C SER A 35 3.67 -18.55 5.89
N GLU A 36 3.71 -18.80 7.19
CA GLU A 36 2.62 -19.48 7.91
C GLU A 36 1.37 -18.59 7.94
N ARG A 37 1.53 -17.32 8.34
CA ARG A 37 0.42 -16.36 8.37
C ARG A 37 -0.10 -16.03 6.98
N GLY A 38 0.79 -15.95 5.98
CA GLY A 38 0.39 -15.69 4.60
C GLY A 38 -0.39 -16.85 3.99
N GLN A 39 0.03 -18.09 4.20
CA GLN A 39 -0.69 -19.28 3.76
C GLN A 39 -2.05 -19.42 4.44
N ALA A 40 -2.13 -19.14 5.76
CA ALA A 40 -3.39 -19.16 6.50
C ALA A 40 -4.39 -18.13 5.92
N ALA A 41 -3.95 -16.90 5.68
CA ALA A 41 -4.79 -15.85 5.09
C ALA A 41 -5.23 -16.20 3.66
N ALA A 42 -4.34 -16.74 2.84
CA ALA A 42 -4.67 -17.18 1.49
C ALA A 42 -5.69 -18.31 1.48
N ALA A 43 -5.54 -19.29 2.38
CA ALA A 43 -6.50 -20.39 2.52
C ALA A 43 -7.88 -19.91 3.01
N GLU A 44 -7.92 -18.99 3.96
CA GLU A 44 -9.15 -18.37 4.49
C GLU A 44 -9.92 -17.64 3.39
N LEU A 45 -9.20 -16.85 2.58
CA LEU A 45 -9.81 -15.98 1.58
C LEU A 45 -10.07 -16.68 0.23
N GLY A 46 -9.45 -17.83 -0.02
CA GLY A 46 -9.45 -18.45 -1.34
C GLY A 46 -8.53 -17.74 -2.35
N GLY A 47 -7.53 -17.01 -1.86
CA GLY A 47 -6.49 -16.37 -2.65
C GLY A 47 -5.26 -17.27 -2.83
N ARG A 48 -4.23 -16.74 -3.50
CA ARG A 48 -2.94 -17.42 -3.68
C ARG A 48 -1.90 -16.79 -2.76
N PHE A 49 -1.08 -17.60 -2.12
CA PHE A 49 0.01 -17.10 -1.29
C PHE A 49 1.26 -16.86 -2.11
N VAL A 50 1.95 -15.75 -1.84
CA VAL A 50 3.33 -15.54 -2.27
C VAL A 50 4.16 -14.97 -1.12
N GLN A 51 5.31 -15.60 -0.84
CA GLN A 51 6.20 -15.04 0.17
C GLN A 51 6.93 -13.84 -0.39
N ILE A 52 6.81 -12.69 0.29
CA ILE A 52 7.46 -11.44 -0.09
C ILE A 52 7.82 -10.60 1.14
N ASP A 53 9.11 -10.34 1.34
CA ASP A 53 9.62 -9.33 2.25
C ASP A 53 10.04 -8.11 1.44
N VAL A 54 9.33 -7.01 1.59
CA VAL A 54 9.58 -5.77 0.84
C VAL A 54 10.90 -5.09 1.20
N THR A 55 11.58 -5.56 2.26
CA THR A 55 12.89 -5.06 2.68
C THR A 55 14.06 -5.88 2.09
N ASP A 56 13.76 -6.94 1.32
CA ASP A 56 14.74 -7.86 0.72
C ASP A 56 14.54 -7.95 -0.79
N ASP A 57 15.52 -7.47 -1.57
CA ASP A 57 15.48 -7.49 -3.03
C ASP A 57 15.34 -8.91 -3.62
N ALA A 58 16.01 -9.91 -3.01
CA ALA A 58 15.95 -11.29 -3.47
C ALA A 58 14.56 -11.91 -3.21
N SER A 59 13.96 -11.61 -2.06
CA SER A 59 12.60 -12.04 -1.73
C SER A 59 11.58 -11.43 -2.69
N VAL A 60 11.70 -10.13 -2.98
CA VAL A 60 10.83 -9.44 -3.94
C VAL A 60 10.97 -10.05 -5.32
N GLN A 61 12.20 -10.26 -5.82
CA GLN A 61 12.42 -10.84 -7.14
C GLN A 61 11.83 -12.27 -7.23
N SER A 62 12.08 -13.12 -6.23
CA SER A 62 11.54 -14.48 -6.20
C SER A 62 10.01 -14.53 -6.22
N ALA A 63 9.36 -13.56 -5.54
CA ALA A 63 7.90 -13.44 -5.54
C ALA A 63 7.36 -13.09 -6.94
N LEU A 64 8.00 -12.15 -7.64
CA LEU A 64 7.58 -11.76 -8.98
C LEU A 64 7.91 -12.83 -10.02
N ASP A 65 9.02 -13.55 -9.88
CA ASP A 65 9.36 -14.70 -10.75
C ASP A 65 8.31 -15.81 -10.63
N LEU A 66 7.81 -16.08 -9.42
CA LEU A 66 6.72 -17.04 -9.21
C LEU A 66 5.43 -16.57 -9.92
N ILE A 67 5.05 -15.31 -9.77
CA ILE A 67 3.86 -14.74 -10.43
C ILE A 67 4.06 -14.79 -11.97
N GLU A 68 5.25 -14.50 -12.47
CA GLU A 68 5.55 -14.61 -13.90
C GLU A 68 5.39 -16.02 -14.42
N GLN A 69 5.90 -17.00 -13.66
CA GLN A 69 5.81 -18.42 -14.02
C GLN A 69 4.35 -18.92 -14.04
N ASP A 70 3.56 -18.51 -13.07
CA ASP A 70 2.17 -18.96 -12.92
C ASP A 70 1.21 -18.29 -13.90
N GLU A 71 1.38 -16.97 -14.12
CA GLU A 71 0.36 -16.13 -14.77
C GLU A 71 0.90 -15.35 -16.00
N GLY A 72 2.19 -15.09 -16.05
CA GLY A 72 2.83 -14.36 -17.13
C GLY A 72 2.64 -12.85 -17.16
N HIS A 73 1.75 -12.30 -16.34
CA HIS A 73 1.45 -10.85 -16.26
C HIS A 73 1.03 -10.43 -14.84
N LEU A 74 0.82 -9.15 -14.62
CA LEU A 74 0.19 -8.59 -13.43
C LEU A 74 -0.63 -7.37 -13.84
N ASP A 75 -1.90 -7.28 -13.41
CA ASP A 75 -2.75 -6.13 -13.73
C ASP A 75 -2.73 -5.07 -12.64
N VAL A 76 -2.75 -5.48 -11.36
CA VAL A 76 -2.83 -4.56 -10.23
C VAL A 76 -1.77 -4.88 -9.20
N LEU A 77 -1.01 -3.87 -8.82
CA LEU A 77 -0.11 -3.90 -7.66
C LEU A 77 -0.66 -2.99 -6.56
N VAL A 78 -0.89 -3.54 -5.37
CA VAL A 78 -1.20 -2.77 -4.17
C VAL A 78 0.00 -2.81 -3.22
N ASN A 79 0.75 -1.72 -3.15
CA ASN A 79 1.81 -1.51 -2.18
C ASN A 79 1.20 -1.15 -0.82
N ASN A 80 0.80 -2.19 -0.06
CA ASN A 80 0.13 -2.00 1.22
C ASN A 80 1.06 -2.26 2.42
N ALA A 81 2.13 -3.03 2.26
CA ALA A 81 3.07 -3.28 3.35
C ALA A 81 3.61 -1.97 3.93
N GLY A 82 3.50 -1.80 5.24
CA GLY A 82 3.97 -0.62 5.94
C GLY A 82 4.05 -0.86 7.44
N ILE A 83 4.87 -0.05 8.10
CA ILE A 83 5.04 -0.07 9.54
C ILE A 83 4.99 1.34 10.13
N TRP A 84 4.63 1.42 11.38
CA TRP A 84 4.84 2.54 12.29
C TRP A 84 5.39 1.98 13.60
N ASP A 85 6.41 2.60 14.15
CA ASP A 85 7.08 2.11 15.36
C ASP A 85 6.46 2.66 16.68
N GLY A 86 5.31 3.35 16.57
CA GLY A 86 4.57 3.89 17.70
C GLY A 86 5.13 5.20 18.26
N ARG A 87 6.16 5.78 17.66
CA ARG A 87 6.78 7.00 18.18
C ARG A 87 5.96 8.24 17.90
N ILE A 88 5.83 9.04 18.94
CA ILE A 88 5.21 10.36 18.91
C ILE A 88 6.24 11.39 19.44
N GLY A 89 6.35 12.53 18.76
CA GLY A 89 7.31 13.56 19.09
C GLY A 89 8.75 13.16 18.75
N THR A 90 9.70 13.62 19.56
CA THR A 90 11.15 13.48 19.30
C THR A 90 11.84 12.42 20.18
N ASP A 91 11.15 11.91 21.20
CA ASP A 91 11.76 11.02 22.18
C ASP A 91 12.14 9.67 21.55
N GLY A 92 13.40 9.29 21.72
CA GLY A 92 13.96 8.06 21.17
C GLY A 92 14.06 8.03 19.64
N LEU A 93 13.82 9.15 18.93
CA LEU A 93 14.03 9.25 17.51
C LEU A 93 15.52 9.22 17.18
N THR A 94 15.93 8.30 16.32
CA THR A 94 17.29 8.14 15.83
C THR A 94 17.28 7.88 14.33
N GLY A 95 18.45 8.07 13.67
CA GLY A 95 18.60 7.68 12.26
C GLY A 95 18.30 6.19 12.02
N ALA A 96 18.66 5.31 12.97
CA ALA A 96 18.40 3.88 12.84
C ALA A 96 16.90 3.52 12.88
N THR A 97 16.12 4.19 13.75
CA THR A 97 14.68 3.99 13.79
C THR A 97 13.98 4.54 12.53
N ALA A 98 14.44 5.69 12.05
CA ALA A 98 13.96 6.26 10.79
C ALA A 98 14.26 5.34 9.60
N LEU A 99 15.48 4.81 9.49
CA LEU A 99 15.86 3.90 8.41
C LEU A 99 14.95 2.68 8.33
N ARG A 100 14.56 2.08 9.45
CA ARG A 100 13.67 0.91 9.47
C ARG A 100 12.29 1.23 8.88
N GLU A 101 11.72 2.37 9.24
CA GLU A 101 10.43 2.79 8.67
C GLU A 101 10.55 3.13 7.18
N PHE A 102 11.60 3.86 6.81
CA PHE A 102 11.83 4.22 5.42
C PHE A 102 12.16 3.00 4.55
N ASP A 103 12.89 2.03 5.04
CA ASP A 103 13.20 0.81 4.29
C ASP A 103 11.92 0.04 3.93
N THR A 104 10.99 -0.13 4.89
CA THR A 104 9.71 -0.78 4.61
C THR A 104 8.78 0.12 3.80
N ASN A 105 8.52 1.35 4.27
CA ASN A 105 7.42 2.18 3.75
C ASN A 105 7.76 2.85 2.42
N VAL A 106 9.04 3.13 2.14
CA VAL A 106 9.50 3.92 0.98
C VAL A 106 10.31 3.06 0.03
N ILE A 107 11.42 2.48 0.51
CA ILE A 107 12.31 1.69 -0.35
C ILE A 107 11.59 0.39 -0.78
N GLY A 108 10.79 -0.21 0.09
CA GLY A 108 9.95 -1.36 -0.25
C GLY A 108 8.99 -1.07 -1.41
N VAL A 109 8.36 0.11 -1.45
CA VAL A 109 7.53 0.53 -2.58
C VAL A 109 8.34 0.59 -3.88
N ILE A 110 9.58 1.12 -3.82
CA ILE A 110 10.47 1.18 -4.98
C ILE A 110 10.83 -0.24 -5.44
N ARG A 111 11.31 -1.10 -4.52
CA ARG A 111 11.70 -2.49 -4.84
C ARG A 111 10.59 -3.25 -5.53
N VAL A 112 9.40 -3.28 -4.91
CA VAL A 112 8.26 -4.05 -5.43
C VAL A 112 7.77 -3.48 -6.75
N THR A 113 7.64 -2.14 -6.85
CA THR A 113 7.16 -1.51 -8.08
C THR A 113 8.14 -1.77 -9.23
N GLN A 114 9.45 -1.59 -9.03
CA GLN A 114 10.45 -1.84 -10.07
C GLN A 114 10.47 -3.30 -10.54
N ALA A 115 10.43 -4.25 -9.61
CA ALA A 115 10.38 -5.68 -9.95
C ALA A 115 9.08 -6.06 -10.68
N ALA A 116 7.95 -5.41 -10.34
CA ALA A 116 6.65 -5.68 -10.96
C ALA A 116 6.47 -5.05 -12.35
N LEU A 117 7.23 -4.00 -12.71
CA LEU A 117 7.05 -3.27 -13.98
C LEU A 117 7.05 -4.18 -15.23
N PRO A 118 7.93 -5.19 -15.37
CA PRO A 118 7.90 -6.06 -16.54
C PRO A 118 6.57 -6.82 -16.69
N LEU A 119 5.96 -7.22 -15.57
CA LEU A 119 4.67 -7.93 -15.55
C LEU A 119 3.49 -6.96 -15.75
N LEU A 120 3.53 -5.81 -15.11
CA LEU A 120 2.52 -4.76 -15.27
C LEU A 120 2.40 -4.28 -16.71
N ARG A 121 3.53 -4.15 -17.44
CA ARG A 121 3.53 -3.75 -18.85
C ARG A 121 2.95 -4.80 -19.80
N LYS A 122 2.73 -6.03 -19.35
CA LYS A 122 2.02 -7.07 -20.10
C LYS A 122 0.49 -6.98 -19.93
N SER A 123 0.03 -6.18 -18.97
CA SER A 123 -1.40 -5.90 -18.76
C SER A 123 -1.94 -4.89 -19.78
N GLU A 124 -3.20 -5.06 -20.14
CA GLU A 124 -3.91 -4.05 -20.93
C GLU A 124 -4.36 -2.83 -20.11
N ASN A 125 -4.43 -2.94 -18.78
CA ASN A 125 -4.83 -1.88 -17.88
C ASN A 125 -4.03 -1.96 -16.56
N PRO A 126 -2.71 -1.64 -16.58
CA PRO A 126 -1.88 -1.76 -15.40
C PRO A 126 -2.17 -0.66 -14.38
N VAL A 127 -2.35 -1.05 -13.13
CA VAL A 127 -2.67 -0.16 -12.01
C VAL A 127 -1.71 -0.39 -10.84
N VAL A 128 -1.19 0.68 -10.26
CA VAL A 128 -0.42 0.67 -9.01
C VAL A 128 -1.14 1.55 -7.98
N VAL A 129 -1.45 0.98 -6.83
CA VAL A 129 -2.03 1.67 -5.67
C VAL A 129 -1.03 1.67 -4.54
N ASN A 130 -0.59 2.85 -4.12
CA ASN A 130 0.32 3.03 -3.00
C ASN A 130 -0.46 3.47 -1.76
N ILE A 131 -0.40 2.67 -0.68
CA ILE A 131 -1.03 3.07 0.59
C ILE A 131 -0.17 4.15 1.25
N SER A 132 -0.64 5.39 1.15
CA SER A 132 -0.06 6.54 1.82
C SER A 132 -0.80 6.83 3.14
N SER A 133 -0.86 8.07 3.54
CA SER A 133 -1.61 8.58 4.69
C SER A 133 -1.81 10.08 4.56
N ALA A 134 -2.93 10.61 5.03
CA ALA A 134 -3.13 12.05 5.14
C ALA A 134 -2.06 12.73 6.01
N LEU A 135 -1.44 11.98 6.95
CA LEU A 135 -0.25 12.44 7.68
C LEU A 135 0.97 12.67 6.78
N GLY A 136 0.98 12.15 5.54
CA GLY A 136 1.97 12.45 4.52
C GLY A 136 1.60 13.62 3.59
N SER A 137 0.40 14.19 3.71
CA SER A 137 -0.04 15.36 2.96
C SER A 137 0.41 16.65 3.65
N PHE A 138 1.07 17.54 2.92
CA PHE A 138 1.39 18.87 3.43
C PHE A 138 0.12 19.67 3.69
N TYR A 139 -0.86 19.59 2.78
CA TYR A 139 -2.16 20.25 2.96
C TYR A 139 -2.86 19.77 4.23
N ALA A 140 -3.00 18.46 4.43
CA ALA A 140 -3.72 17.93 5.58
C ALA A 140 -3.04 18.28 6.92
N ASN A 141 -1.71 18.31 6.97
CA ASN A 141 -0.97 18.66 8.20
C ASN A 141 -0.95 20.17 8.50
N THR A 142 -1.19 21.05 7.51
CA THR A 142 -1.08 22.50 7.69
C THR A 142 -2.43 23.23 7.61
N SER A 143 -3.47 22.57 7.10
CA SER A 143 -4.81 23.16 7.03
C SER A 143 -5.56 23.03 8.35
N ALA A 144 -6.04 24.15 8.89
CA ALA A 144 -6.85 24.16 10.11
C ALA A 144 -8.21 23.43 9.95
N GLU A 145 -8.65 23.18 8.72
CA GLU A 145 -9.89 22.46 8.41
C GLU A 145 -9.75 20.94 8.56
N ARG A 146 -8.50 20.44 8.59
CA ARG A 146 -8.19 19.02 8.66
C ARG A 146 -7.81 18.61 10.08
N HIS A 147 -8.34 17.46 10.51
CA HIS A 147 -8.03 16.91 11.85
C HIS A 147 -6.57 16.47 11.98
N GLU A 148 -5.92 16.13 10.87
CA GLU A 148 -4.50 15.75 10.84
C GLU A 148 -3.59 16.88 11.30
N SER A 149 -3.97 18.15 11.10
CA SER A 149 -3.22 19.31 11.58
C SER A 149 -3.15 19.38 13.11
N GLN A 150 -4.04 18.69 13.81
CA GLN A 150 -4.08 18.58 15.27
C GLN A 150 -3.55 17.22 15.77
N ALA A 151 -3.16 16.32 14.86
CA ALA A 151 -2.63 15.02 15.22
C ALA A 151 -1.28 15.13 15.93
N PRO A 152 -0.94 14.21 16.83
CA PRO A 152 0.40 14.15 17.40
C PRO A 152 1.47 14.01 16.33
N ALA A 153 2.65 14.61 16.55
CA ALA A 153 3.75 14.56 15.59
C ALA A 153 4.33 13.14 15.47
N MET A 154 4.08 12.50 14.34
CA MET A 154 4.64 11.19 13.96
C MET A 154 5.75 11.40 12.91
N ILE A 155 6.89 11.93 13.33
CA ILE A 155 7.90 12.56 12.45
C ILE A 155 8.34 11.63 11.32
N THR A 156 8.81 10.43 11.64
CA THR A 156 9.34 9.48 10.64
C THR A 156 8.23 8.86 9.80
N TYR A 157 7.11 8.51 10.43
CA TYR A 157 5.97 7.95 9.72
C TYR A 157 5.41 8.95 8.70
N SER A 158 5.09 10.18 9.13
CA SER A 158 4.58 11.24 8.24
C SER A 158 5.56 11.54 7.10
N ALA A 159 6.86 11.64 7.40
CA ALA A 159 7.89 11.84 6.39
C ALA A 159 7.94 10.65 5.40
N SER A 160 7.84 9.41 5.88
CA SER A 160 7.81 8.22 5.01
C SER A 160 6.58 8.23 4.09
N LYS A 161 5.41 8.62 4.60
CA LYS A 161 4.18 8.70 3.80
C LYS A 161 4.19 9.87 2.81
N ALA A 162 4.80 11.00 3.15
CA ALA A 162 5.07 12.07 2.20
C ALA A 162 6.00 11.62 1.07
N ALA A 163 7.03 10.81 1.39
CA ALA A 163 7.89 10.21 0.38
C ALA A 163 7.13 9.24 -0.54
N VAL A 164 6.22 8.41 -0.01
CA VAL A 164 5.34 7.55 -0.83
C VAL A 164 4.45 8.38 -1.76
N SER A 165 3.90 9.48 -1.26
CA SER A 165 3.10 10.41 -2.07
C SER A 165 3.94 11.00 -3.21
N MET A 166 5.17 11.45 -2.94
CA MET A 166 6.07 11.97 -3.98
C MET A 166 6.49 10.87 -4.97
N LEU A 167 6.79 9.64 -4.50
CA LEU A 167 7.06 8.51 -5.40
C LEU A 167 5.89 8.26 -6.34
N THR A 168 4.65 8.33 -5.86
CA THR A 168 3.45 8.17 -6.69
C THR A 168 3.40 9.18 -7.81
N VAL A 169 3.63 10.47 -7.51
CA VAL A 169 3.67 11.54 -8.52
C VAL A 169 4.79 11.29 -9.54
N GLN A 170 5.98 10.90 -9.09
CA GLN A 170 7.11 10.69 -10.00
C GLN A 170 6.94 9.44 -10.87
N TYR A 171 6.40 8.34 -10.30
CA TYR A 171 6.07 7.15 -11.08
C TYR A 171 4.97 7.43 -12.11
N ALA A 172 3.92 8.16 -11.77
CA ALA A 172 2.87 8.55 -12.71
C ALA A 172 3.41 9.37 -13.89
N LYS A 173 4.40 10.24 -13.64
CA LYS A 173 5.09 11.00 -14.70
C LYS A 173 6.00 10.12 -15.56
N ALA A 174 6.70 9.18 -14.94
CA ALA A 174 7.68 8.32 -15.63
C ALA A 174 7.03 7.16 -16.39
N LEU A 175 5.80 6.77 -16.02
CA LEU A 175 5.08 5.60 -16.54
C LEU A 175 3.72 6.02 -17.11
N PRO A 176 3.68 6.66 -18.29
CA PRO A 176 2.41 7.12 -18.89
C PRO A 176 1.47 5.97 -19.28
N ASP A 177 2.00 4.76 -19.36
CA ASP A 177 1.31 3.50 -19.64
C ASP A 177 0.74 2.81 -18.39
N VAL A 178 1.05 3.29 -17.17
CA VAL A 178 0.59 2.70 -15.90
C VAL A 178 -0.18 3.75 -15.09
N ARG A 179 -1.34 3.40 -14.52
CA ARG A 179 -2.03 4.25 -13.56
C ARG A 179 -1.41 4.08 -12.18
N VAL A 180 -0.81 5.15 -11.65
CA VAL A 180 -0.16 5.12 -10.34
C VAL A 180 -0.81 6.16 -9.44
N ASN A 181 -1.46 5.71 -8.35
CA ASN A 181 -2.14 6.60 -7.42
C ASN A 181 -1.80 6.27 -5.97
N ALA A 182 -1.82 7.29 -5.11
CA ALA A 182 -1.77 7.14 -3.67
C ALA A 182 -3.17 7.12 -3.09
N VAL A 183 -3.34 6.41 -1.97
CA VAL A 183 -4.60 6.40 -1.23
C VAL A 183 -4.40 6.67 0.25
N GLU A 184 -5.37 7.35 0.86
CA GLU A 184 -5.55 7.56 2.28
C GLU A 184 -6.76 6.73 2.74
N PRO A 185 -6.53 5.60 3.45
CA PRO A 185 -7.64 4.78 3.95
C PRO A 185 -8.40 5.40 5.14
N GLY A 186 -7.87 6.46 5.74
CA GLY A 186 -8.35 7.01 7.00
C GLY A 186 -7.74 6.33 8.23
N PHE A 187 -7.87 7.00 9.37
CA PHE A 187 -7.39 6.47 10.64
C PHE A 187 -8.20 5.23 11.03
N THR A 188 -7.57 4.05 11.00
CA THR A 188 -8.23 2.75 10.99
C THR A 188 -7.75 1.88 12.16
N SER A 189 -8.68 1.17 12.80
CA SER A 189 -8.39 0.18 13.83
C SER A 189 -7.76 -1.07 13.21
N THR A 190 -6.42 -1.12 13.22
CA THR A 190 -5.60 -2.24 12.78
C THR A 190 -4.57 -2.57 13.85
N ASP A 191 -3.81 -3.65 13.70
CA ASP A 191 -2.69 -3.93 14.61
C ASP A 191 -1.68 -2.77 14.63
N LEU A 192 -1.49 -2.08 13.50
CA LEU A 192 -0.60 -0.93 13.40
C LEU A 192 -0.95 0.20 14.39
N THR A 193 -2.24 0.40 14.66
CA THR A 193 -2.74 1.43 15.57
C THR A 193 -3.08 0.85 16.95
N GLY A 194 -3.66 -0.34 17.00
CA GLY A 194 -4.11 -1.00 18.21
C GLY A 194 -2.99 -1.41 19.16
N GLU A 195 -1.84 -1.84 18.65
CA GLU A 195 -0.64 -2.14 19.44
C GLU A 195 -0.14 -0.91 20.22
N HIS A 196 -0.51 0.31 19.76
CA HIS A 196 -0.16 1.58 20.41
C HIS A 196 -1.33 2.23 21.16
N GLY A 197 -2.43 1.50 21.37
CA GLY A 197 -3.57 1.97 22.14
C GLY A 197 -4.53 2.91 21.43
N PHE A 198 -4.44 3.01 20.11
CA PHE A 198 -5.33 3.84 19.30
C PHE A 198 -6.44 3.01 18.65
N SER A 199 -7.63 3.62 18.53
CA SER A 199 -8.76 3.06 17.80
C SER A 199 -9.25 4.06 16.75
N GLY A 200 -9.53 3.57 15.55
CA GLY A 200 -10.03 4.36 14.43
C GLY A 200 -11.33 3.78 13.86
N GLN A 201 -11.61 4.11 12.62
CA GLN A 201 -12.76 3.56 11.90
C GLN A 201 -12.62 2.05 11.65
N PRO A 202 -13.72 1.35 11.36
CA PRO A 202 -13.69 -0.06 10.95
C PRO A 202 -12.86 -0.26 9.67
N ILE A 203 -12.11 -1.38 9.59
CA ILE A 203 -11.31 -1.74 8.41
C ILE A 203 -12.18 -1.80 7.15
N ALA A 204 -13.42 -2.29 7.28
CA ALA A 204 -14.36 -2.40 6.18
C ALA A 204 -14.64 -1.05 5.49
N ASP A 205 -14.72 0.04 6.22
CA ASP A 205 -14.95 1.37 5.64
C ASP A 205 -13.66 1.94 5.01
N ALA A 206 -12.53 1.69 5.65
CA ALA A 206 -11.24 2.19 5.23
C ALA A 206 -10.79 1.66 3.85
N VAL A 207 -11.10 0.40 3.52
CA VAL A 207 -10.62 -0.22 2.27
C VAL A 207 -11.41 0.20 1.03
N ALA A 208 -12.50 0.93 1.17
CA ALA A 208 -13.33 1.34 0.02
C ALA A 208 -12.52 2.14 -1.02
N VAL A 209 -11.67 3.07 -0.59
CA VAL A 209 -10.80 3.84 -1.49
C VAL A 209 -9.75 2.95 -2.15
N ILE A 210 -9.20 1.97 -1.42
CA ILE A 210 -8.19 1.05 -1.96
C ILE A 210 -8.80 0.22 -3.09
N VAL A 211 -9.96 -0.39 -2.83
CA VAL A 211 -10.69 -1.20 -3.82
C VAL A 211 -11.09 -0.36 -5.02
N ARG A 212 -11.65 0.84 -4.79
CA ARG A 212 -12.01 1.77 -5.85
C ARG A 212 -10.82 2.06 -6.76
N MET A 213 -9.64 2.37 -6.19
CA MET A 213 -8.46 2.69 -6.96
C MET A 213 -7.78 1.48 -7.60
N ALA A 214 -7.92 0.28 -7.03
CA ALA A 214 -7.44 -0.96 -7.62
C ALA A 214 -8.29 -1.45 -8.82
N THR A 215 -9.51 -0.90 -8.99
CA THR A 215 -10.46 -1.31 -10.03
C THR A 215 -10.75 -0.22 -11.07
N ILE A 216 -9.90 0.83 -11.13
CA ILE A 216 -10.06 1.89 -12.13
C ILE A 216 -9.80 1.37 -13.55
N GLY A 217 -10.55 1.90 -14.50
CA GLY A 217 -10.35 1.61 -15.93
C GLY A 217 -9.20 2.40 -16.56
N LYS A 218 -8.99 2.17 -17.85
CA LYS A 218 -7.94 2.82 -18.67
C LYS A 218 -8.01 4.36 -18.65
N ASP A 219 -9.20 4.92 -18.50
CA ASP A 219 -9.43 6.37 -18.44
C ASP A 219 -9.44 6.91 -17.00
N GLY A 220 -9.10 6.05 -16.03
CA GLY A 220 -9.03 6.42 -14.62
C GLY A 220 -7.89 7.40 -14.30
N PRO A 221 -7.91 8.02 -13.12
CA PRO A 221 -6.89 8.98 -12.70
C PRO A 221 -5.51 8.33 -12.56
N THR A 222 -4.47 9.16 -12.72
CA THR A 222 -3.09 8.80 -12.42
C THR A 222 -2.37 10.00 -11.81
N GLY A 223 -1.46 9.76 -10.89
CA GLY A 223 -0.73 10.81 -10.18
C GLY A 223 -1.60 11.58 -9.19
N THR A 224 -2.65 10.96 -8.66
CA THR A 224 -3.56 11.57 -7.69
C THR A 224 -3.41 10.95 -6.30
N PHE A 225 -3.84 11.70 -5.28
CA PHE A 225 -3.99 11.23 -3.92
C PHE A 225 -5.48 11.15 -3.57
N GLN A 226 -5.98 9.97 -3.23
CA GLN A 226 -7.41 9.72 -3.07
C GLN A 226 -7.74 9.29 -1.64
N GLU A 227 -8.80 9.85 -1.09
CA GLU A 227 -9.45 9.39 0.14
C GLU A 227 -10.90 8.95 -0.15
N ASN A 228 -11.63 8.41 0.84
CA ASN A 228 -13.01 7.98 0.61
C ASN A 228 -13.92 9.13 0.13
N ALA A 229 -13.66 10.35 0.58
CA ALA A 229 -14.42 11.55 0.20
C ALA A 229 -14.10 12.06 -1.22
N GLY A 230 -13.02 11.60 -1.85
CA GLY A 230 -12.58 12.04 -3.16
C GLY A 230 -11.09 12.28 -3.24
N GLU A 231 -10.66 13.30 -4.00
CA GLU A 231 -9.25 13.65 -4.12
C GLU A 231 -8.79 14.50 -2.93
N LEU A 232 -7.69 14.07 -2.30
CA LEU A 232 -7.00 14.77 -1.23
C LEU A 232 -5.82 15.56 -1.82
N PRO A 233 -5.66 16.85 -1.56
CA PRO A 233 -4.47 17.59 -1.94
C PRO A 233 -3.20 17.03 -1.27
N TRP A 234 -2.08 17.12 -2.01
CA TRP A 234 -0.77 16.63 -1.57
C TRP A 234 -0.24 17.32 -0.29
#